data_88bb1fe4ad11d29f5ef30b52f8379082
#
_entry.id   88bb1fe4ad11d29f5ef30b52f8379082
#
_cell.length_a   1.000
_cell.length_b   1.000
_cell.length_c   1.000
_cell.angle_alpha   90.00
_cell.angle_beta   90.00
_cell.angle_gamma   90.00
#
_symmetry.space_group_name_H-M   'P 1'
#
loop_
_entity.id
_entity.type
_entity.pdbx_description
1 polymer ?
#
loop_
_entity_poly.entity_id
_entity_poly.type
_entity_poly.pdbx_seq_one_letter_code
_entity_poly.pdbx_strand_id
1 'polypeptide(L)'
;FITETGRLMFYVDTPAPRTPSNYDTSNVEREQMPTWFENRISGAHSEYAADYPLTCMSWRNPSRVHMTMFMDTWARQFNDQPRLFINPADGAKYGVEDGEEILVSNWLGECVMVASFNSGIREGCTVYYKGYAENETKRGSMGAITTDYADPYAVNCSLFDNRVKIEPWDGSGANDESAFTPVIQGA
;
A
#
# COMPACT_ATOMS: atom_id res chain seq x y z
N PHE A 1 -4.86 -28.99 14.55
CA PHE A 1 -4.52 -27.60 14.89
C PHE A 1 -3.55 -27.61 16.08
N ILE A 2 -2.59 -26.70 16.05
CA ILE A 2 -1.62 -26.49 17.15
C ILE A 2 -2.26 -25.51 18.14
N THR A 3 -3.24 -25.97 18.89
CA THR A 3 -3.97 -25.22 19.92
C THR A 3 -4.09 -26.09 21.16
N GLU A 4 -4.38 -25.52 22.33
CA GLU A 4 -4.55 -26.27 23.57
C GLU A 4 -5.60 -27.37 23.45
N THR A 5 -6.66 -27.14 22.70
CA THR A 5 -7.76 -28.10 22.50
C THR A 5 -7.55 -29.03 21.32
N GLY A 6 -6.53 -28.81 20.48
CA GLY A 6 -6.34 -29.50 19.20
C GLY A 6 -7.42 -29.18 18.16
N ARG A 7 -8.28 -28.20 18.41
CA ARG A 7 -9.39 -27.77 17.55
C ARG A 7 -9.24 -26.31 17.13
N LEU A 8 -9.99 -25.85 16.15
CA LEU A 8 -10.09 -24.43 15.83
C LEU A 8 -10.74 -23.71 17.03
N MET A 9 -10.06 -22.69 17.55
CA MET A 9 -10.53 -21.88 18.66
C MET A 9 -10.98 -20.53 18.15
N PHE A 10 -12.22 -20.13 18.47
CA PHE A 10 -12.78 -18.81 18.15
C PHE A 10 -12.73 -17.85 19.33
N TYR A 11 -12.44 -18.35 20.52
CA TYR A 11 -12.26 -17.60 21.75
C TYR A 11 -11.00 -18.07 22.47
N VAL A 12 -10.19 -17.13 22.94
CA VAL A 12 -8.95 -17.38 23.70
C VAL A 12 -9.01 -16.59 24.98
N ASP A 13 -9.07 -17.24 26.13
CA ASP A 13 -9.19 -16.59 27.43
C ASP A 13 -8.08 -15.59 27.73
N THR A 14 -6.86 -15.96 27.41
CA THR A 14 -5.65 -15.19 27.70
C THR A 14 -4.77 -15.08 26.46
N PRO A 15 -5.17 -14.28 25.45
CA PRO A 15 -4.31 -14.05 24.31
C PRO A 15 -3.02 -13.35 24.77
N ALA A 16 -1.89 -13.80 24.24
CA ALA A 16 -0.60 -13.22 24.53
C ALA A 16 0.08 -12.72 23.23
N PRO A 17 0.62 -11.50 23.21
CA PRO A 17 1.35 -11.01 22.07
C PRO A 17 2.59 -11.88 21.82
N ARG A 18 2.86 -12.17 20.55
CA ARG A 18 3.98 -13.01 20.09
C ARG A 18 5.22 -12.22 19.75
N THR A 19 5.04 -10.95 19.43
CA THR A 19 6.14 -10.06 19.05
C THR A 19 5.97 -8.70 19.72
N PRO A 20 7.07 -7.97 20.00
CA PRO A 20 6.99 -6.56 20.30
C PRO A 20 6.32 -5.81 19.14
N SER A 21 5.50 -4.84 19.46
CA SER A 21 4.79 -4.03 18.47
C SER A 21 4.60 -2.61 19.01
N ASN A 22 4.48 -1.65 18.11
CA ASN A 22 4.01 -0.31 18.42
C ASN A 22 2.47 -0.23 18.57
N TYR A 23 1.82 -1.38 18.52
CA TYR A 23 0.39 -1.52 18.73
C TYR A 23 0.07 -1.61 20.24
N ASP A 24 -1.03 -0.97 20.66
CA ASP A 24 -1.49 -1.05 22.06
C ASP A 24 -2.05 -2.45 22.36
N THR A 25 -1.36 -3.18 23.23
CA THR A 25 -1.75 -4.52 23.69
C THR A 25 -2.36 -4.52 25.10
N SER A 26 -2.70 -3.35 25.65
CA SER A 26 -3.22 -3.23 27.02
C SER A 26 -4.64 -3.78 27.17
N ASN A 27 -5.43 -3.80 26.10
CA ASN A 27 -6.80 -4.31 26.12
C ASN A 27 -6.88 -5.76 25.66
N VAL A 28 -6.67 -6.70 26.56
CA VAL A 28 -6.67 -8.15 26.29
C VAL A 28 -8.06 -8.64 25.82
N GLU A 29 -9.14 -8.09 26.34
CA GLU A 29 -10.51 -8.50 25.97
C GLU A 29 -10.79 -8.31 24.47
N ARG A 30 -10.16 -7.30 23.90
CA ARG A 30 -10.22 -7.01 22.47
C ARG A 30 -9.73 -8.17 21.58
N GLU A 31 -8.76 -8.91 22.06
CA GLU A 31 -8.04 -9.95 21.30
C GLU A 31 -8.57 -11.38 21.61
N GLN A 32 -9.54 -11.50 22.51
CA GLN A 32 -10.07 -12.82 22.89
C GLN A 32 -10.87 -13.51 21.79
N MET A 33 -11.51 -12.73 20.90
CA MET A 33 -12.27 -13.27 19.78
C MET A 33 -12.19 -12.34 18.57
N PRO A 34 -12.40 -12.85 17.34
CA PRO A 34 -12.47 -12.01 16.17
C PRO A 34 -13.53 -10.91 16.30
N THR A 35 -13.10 -9.67 16.37
CA THR A 35 -13.96 -8.50 16.54
C THR A 35 -13.55 -7.42 15.55
N TRP A 36 -14.51 -6.72 14.97
CA TRP A 36 -14.20 -5.59 14.12
C TRP A 36 -13.89 -4.34 14.95
N PHE A 37 -12.80 -3.69 14.61
CA PHE A 37 -12.45 -2.36 15.10
C PHE A 37 -12.17 -1.46 13.92
N GLU A 38 -12.54 -0.19 14.05
CA GLU A 38 -12.15 0.79 13.05
C GLU A 38 -10.62 0.87 12.96
N ASN A 39 -10.11 0.81 11.74
CA ASN A 39 -8.68 0.89 11.52
C ASN A 39 -8.15 2.28 11.93
N ARG A 40 -7.09 2.30 12.71
CA ARG A 40 -6.51 3.52 13.25
C ARG A 40 -5.98 4.46 12.17
N ILE A 41 -5.49 3.92 11.06
CA ILE A 41 -4.86 4.70 9.98
C ILE A 41 -5.85 4.95 8.86
N SER A 42 -6.42 3.89 8.28
CA SER A 42 -7.30 3.97 7.12
C SER A 42 -8.76 4.26 7.49
N GLY A 43 -9.13 4.18 8.76
CA GLY A 43 -10.48 4.44 9.25
C GLY A 43 -10.96 5.87 9.02
N ALA A 44 -12.27 6.07 9.00
CA ALA A 44 -12.87 7.38 8.73
C ALA A 44 -12.52 8.45 9.79
N HIS A 45 -12.30 8.02 11.03
CA HIS A 45 -11.94 8.89 12.16
C HIS A 45 -10.43 8.93 12.43
N SER A 46 -9.61 8.48 11.48
CA SER A 46 -8.16 8.55 11.57
C SER A 46 -7.68 10.00 11.72
N GLU A 47 -6.70 10.22 12.57
CA GLU A 47 -6.00 11.49 12.71
C GLU A 47 -5.33 11.97 11.39
N TYR A 48 -5.01 11.03 10.51
CA TYR A 48 -4.41 11.28 9.20
C TYR A 48 -5.43 11.64 8.11
N ALA A 49 -6.74 11.50 8.38
CA ALA A 49 -7.77 11.62 7.34
C ALA A 49 -7.89 13.01 6.72
N ALA A 50 -7.58 14.07 7.49
CA ALA A 50 -7.64 15.44 7.01
C ALA A 50 -6.53 15.77 6.01
N ASP A 51 -5.29 15.35 6.30
CA ASP A 51 -4.10 15.65 5.49
C ASP A 51 -3.90 14.65 4.35
N TYR A 52 -4.35 13.41 4.54
CA TYR A 52 -4.22 12.31 3.59
C TYR A 52 -5.59 11.68 3.33
N PRO A 53 -6.41 12.32 2.49
CA PRO A 53 -7.84 12.01 2.39
C PRO A 53 -8.16 10.67 1.71
N LEU A 54 -7.23 10.10 0.95
CA LEU A 54 -7.45 8.87 0.20
C LEU A 54 -6.97 7.66 0.99
N THR A 55 -7.86 6.69 1.22
CA THR A 55 -7.46 5.36 1.70
C THR A 55 -6.71 4.63 0.59
N CYS A 56 -5.51 4.13 0.90
CA CYS A 56 -4.63 3.51 -0.08
C CYS A 56 -4.39 2.04 0.26
N MET A 57 -4.72 1.17 -0.67
CA MET A 57 -4.57 -0.27 -0.53
C MET A 57 -3.58 -0.82 -1.56
N SER A 58 -2.94 -1.94 -1.24
CA SER A 58 -2.10 -2.62 -2.20
C SER A 58 -2.76 -3.89 -2.74
N TRP A 59 -2.69 -4.10 -4.05
CA TRP A 59 -3.11 -5.33 -4.72
C TRP A 59 -1.92 -6.17 -5.13
N ARG A 60 -2.19 -7.47 -5.31
CA ARG A 60 -1.21 -8.34 -5.95
C ARG A 60 -1.20 -8.07 -7.45
N ASN A 61 -0.01 -7.82 -7.99
CA ASN A 61 0.19 -7.71 -9.43
C ASN A 61 -0.05 -9.09 -10.08
N PRO A 62 -0.91 -9.21 -11.10
CA PRO A 62 -1.20 -10.48 -11.75
C PRO A 62 -0.03 -11.06 -12.56
N SER A 63 0.92 -10.22 -12.97
CA SER A 63 2.08 -10.62 -13.79
C SER A 63 3.36 -10.79 -12.99
N ARG A 64 3.33 -10.60 -11.67
CA ARG A 64 4.51 -10.68 -10.80
C ARG A 64 4.21 -11.44 -9.54
N VAL A 65 5.24 -12.06 -8.98
CA VAL A 65 5.20 -12.65 -7.64
C VAL A 65 6.03 -11.76 -6.70
N HIS A 66 5.36 -10.80 -6.05
CA HIS A 66 6.02 -9.72 -5.31
C HIS A 66 7.04 -8.98 -6.17
N MET A 67 8.29 -8.84 -5.71
CA MET A 67 9.38 -8.21 -6.47
C MET A 67 10.09 -9.17 -7.42
N THR A 68 9.71 -10.45 -7.48
CA THR A 68 10.29 -11.38 -8.44
C THR A 68 9.78 -11.08 -9.85
N MET A 69 10.53 -11.50 -10.85
CA MET A 69 10.25 -11.28 -12.29
C MET A 69 10.28 -9.80 -12.72
N PHE A 70 10.81 -8.89 -11.89
CA PHE A 70 10.87 -7.47 -12.26
C PHE A 70 11.82 -7.21 -13.44
N MET A 71 12.83 -8.07 -13.65
CA MET A 71 13.73 -8.03 -14.78
C MET A 71 13.25 -8.86 -16.00
N ASP A 72 12.16 -9.63 -15.82
CA ASP A 72 11.62 -10.43 -16.90
C ASP A 72 10.92 -9.53 -17.94
N THR A 73 11.47 -9.51 -19.15
CA THR A 73 10.99 -8.66 -20.25
C THR A 73 9.56 -9.02 -20.66
N TRP A 74 9.16 -10.29 -20.54
CA TRP A 74 7.81 -10.73 -20.84
C TRP A 74 6.82 -10.19 -19.80
N ALA A 75 7.13 -10.29 -18.51
CA ALA A 75 6.27 -9.77 -17.44
C ALA A 75 6.13 -8.24 -17.51
N ARG A 76 7.17 -7.53 -17.93
CA ARG A 76 7.17 -6.06 -18.09
C ARG A 76 6.25 -5.57 -19.20
N GLN A 77 5.96 -6.37 -20.21
CA GLN A 77 5.00 -6.00 -21.27
C GLN A 77 3.58 -5.79 -20.73
N PHE A 78 3.24 -6.42 -19.60
CA PHE A 78 1.92 -6.27 -18.96
C PHE A 78 1.90 -5.24 -17.83
N ASN A 79 3.07 -4.94 -17.24
CA ASN A 79 3.19 -4.01 -16.11
C ASN A 79 4.56 -3.34 -16.17
N ASP A 80 4.67 -2.34 -16.99
CA ASP A 80 5.90 -1.61 -17.29
C ASP A 80 6.28 -0.58 -16.20
N GLN A 81 5.30 -0.08 -15.48
CA GLN A 81 5.50 1.01 -14.53
C GLN A 81 4.53 0.93 -13.32
N PRO A 82 4.91 1.53 -12.19
CA PRO A 82 4.03 1.65 -11.02
C PRO A 82 2.77 2.46 -11.35
N ARG A 83 1.59 1.90 -11.09
CA ARG A 83 0.30 2.57 -11.32
C ARG A 83 -0.49 2.69 -10.03
N LEU A 84 -1.12 3.85 -9.84
CA LEU A 84 -2.14 4.07 -8.84
C LEU A 84 -3.51 4.08 -9.53
N PHE A 85 -4.34 3.12 -9.19
CA PHE A 85 -5.72 3.07 -9.67
C PHE A 85 -6.59 4.02 -8.83
N ILE A 86 -7.30 4.93 -9.50
CA ILE A 86 -8.04 6.04 -8.90
C ILE A 86 -9.42 6.11 -9.53
N ASN A 87 -10.43 6.45 -8.73
CA ASN A 87 -11.74 6.80 -9.30
C ASN A 87 -11.61 8.10 -10.13
N PRO A 88 -12.21 8.17 -11.34
CA PRO A 88 -12.18 9.40 -12.16
C PRO A 88 -12.68 10.65 -11.43
N ALA A 89 -13.66 10.51 -10.52
CA ALA A 89 -14.14 11.63 -9.71
C ALA A 89 -13.08 12.17 -8.74
N ASP A 90 -12.28 11.29 -8.14
CA ASP A 90 -11.14 11.70 -7.32
C ASP A 90 -10.05 12.34 -8.19
N GLY A 91 -9.77 11.78 -9.37
CA GLY A 91 -8.85 12.40 -10.33
C GLY A 91 -9.23 13.84 -10.63
N ALA A 92 -10.48 14.10 -11.00
CA ALA A 92 -10.99 15.43 -11.25
C ALA A 92 -10.90 16.36 -10.03
N LYS A 93 -11.18 15.81 -8.83
CA LYS A 93 -11.12 16.55 -7.56
C LYS A 93 -9.70 17.03 -7.22
N TYR A 94 -8.69 16.22 -7.52
CA TYR A 94 -7.29 16.52 -7.20
C TYR A 94 -6.49 17.06 -8.39
N GLY A 95 -7.15 17.33 -9.52
CA GLY A 95 -6.52 17.89 -10.71
C GLY A 95 -5.55 16.95 -11.40
N VAL A 96 -5.83 15.66 -11.36
CA VAL A 96 -5.03 14.58 -11.94
C VAL A 96 -5.72 14.02 -13.17
N GLU A 97 -4.98 13.73 -14.24
CA GLU A 97 -5.47 13.13 -15.48
C GLU A 97 -5.06 11.64 -15.58
N ASP A 98 -5.82 10.88 -16.39
CA ASP A 98 -5.50 9.46 -16.64
C ASP A 98 -4.19 9.35 -17.43
N GLY A 99 -3.29 8.50 -16.96
CA GLY A 99 -1.96 8.32 -17.54
C GLY A 99 -0.92 9.35 -17.09
N GLU A 100 -1.28 10.34 -16.28
CA GLU A 100 -0.37 11.35 -15.76
C GLU A 100 0.53 10.77 -14.66
N GLU A 101 1.76 11.27 -14.59
CA GLU A 101 2.67 11.00 -13.48
C GLU A 101 2.29 11.85 -12.28
N ILE A 102 2.03 11.21 -11.16
CA ILE A 102 1.55 11.83 -9.93
C ILE A 102 2.48 11.53 -8.76
N LEU A 103 2.61 12.49 -7.88
CA LEU A 103 3.25 12.30 -6.59
C LEU A 103 2.21 11.78 -5.60
N VAL A 104 2.47 10.60 -5.07
CA VAL A 104 1.69 9.95 -4.02
C VAL A 104 2.47 10.06 -2.72
N SER A 105 1.93 10.69 -1.71
CA SER A 105 2.67 10.94 -0.47
C SER A 105 1.81 10.76 0.78
N ASN A 106 2.48 10.50 1.89
CA ASN A 106 1.92 10.52 3.22
C ASN A 106 2.96 11.01 4.24
N TRP A 107 2.69 10.89 5.54
CA TRP A 107 3.60 11.33 6.61
C TRP A 107 4.90 10.50 6.71
N LEU A 108 4.98 9.35 6.05
CA LEU A 108 6.17 8.47 6.06
C LEU A 108 7.09 8.79 4.89
N GLY A 109 6.53 9.13 3.73
CA GLY A 109 7.32 9.37 2.53
C GLY A 109 6.46 9.57 1.29
N GLU A 110 7.06 9.31 0.15
CA GLU A 110 6.48 9.59 -1.15
C GLU A 110 6.91 8.60 -2.22
N CYS A 111 6.14 8.54 -3.31
CA CYS A 111 6.44 7.73 -4.47
C CYS A 111 5.76 8.31 -5.70
N VAL A 112 6.46 8.38 -6.83
CA VAL A 112 5.86 8.73 -8.11
C VAL A 112 5.27 7.49 -8.75
N MET A 113 4.01 7.58 -9.15
CA MET A 113 3.25 6.54 -9.85
C MET A 113 2.51 7.15 -11.03
N VAL A 114 2.05 6.33 -11.96
CA VAL A 114 1.17 6.76 -13.04
C VAL A 114 -0.28 6.59 -12.62
N ALA A 115 -1.07 7.64 -12.71
CA ALA A 115 -2.51 7.58 -12.47
C ALA A 115 -3.17 6.65 -13.50
N SER A 116 -4.06 5.79 -13.04
CA SER A 116 -4.84 4.91 -13.90
C SER A 116 -6.30 4.95 -13.47
N PHE A 117 -7.15 5.53 -14.29
CA PHE A 117 -8.54 5.70 -13.92
C PHE A 117 -9.31 4.39 -13.99
N ASN A 118 -10.05 4.11 -12.93
CA ASN A 118 -10.88 2.91 -12.82
C ASN A 118 -12.16 3.23 -12.03
N SER A 119 -13.28 3.28 -12.72
CA SER A 119 -14.60 3.55 -12.11
C SER A 119 -15.09 2.44 -11.16
N GLY A 120 -14.45 1.28 -11.15
CA GLY A 120 -14.70 0.22 -10.18
C GLY A 120 -14.06 0.47 -8.81
N ILE A 121 -13.16 1.46 -8.70
CA ILE A 121 -12.61 1.91 -7.42
C ILE A 121 -13.61 2.89 -6.79
N ARG A 122 -13.91 2.69 -5.50
CA ARG A 122 -14.78 3.60 -4.74
C ARG A 122 -14.10 4.96 -4.58
N GLU A 123 -14.88 6.05 -4.68
CA GLU A 123 -14.41 7.40 -4.35
C GLU A 123 -13.81 7.45 -2.93
N GLY A 124 -12.72 8.17 -2.77
CA GLY A 124 -11.93 8.24 -1.54
C GLY A 124 -11.02 7.04 -1.30
N CYS A 125 -10.95 6.10 -2.24
CA CYS A 125 -10.06 4.93 -2.19
C CYS A 125 -9.13 4.91 -3.40
N THR A 126 -7.92 4.41 -3.18
CA THR A 126 -6.94 4.16 -4.23
C THR A 126 -6.30 2.80 -4.05
N VAL A 127 -5.78 2.25 -5.12
CA VAL A 127 -5.13 0.94 -5.10
C VAL A 127 -3.91 0.95 -6.00
N TYR A 128 -2.81 0.35 -5.55
CA TYR A 128 -1.63 0.13 -6.39
C TYR A 128 -1.23 -1.34 -6.42
N TYR A 129 -0.57 -1.77 -7.46
CA TYR A 129 0.06 -3.08 -7.49
C TYR A 129 1.38 -3.04 -6.73
N LYS A 130 1.50 -3.88 -5.68
CA LYS A 130 2.75 -4.04 -4.95
C LYS A 130 3.78 -4.85 -5.74
N GLY A 131 5.06 -4.68 -5.39
CA GLY A 131 6.15 -5.47 -5.94
C GLY A 131 7.00 -4.73 -6.97
N TYR A 132 7.03 -3.41 -6.91
CA TYR A 132 7.98 -2.59 -7.62
C TYR A 132 9.15 -2.20 -6.69
N ALA A 133 10.36 -2.31 -7.19
CA ALA A 133 11.56 -1.86 -6.50
C ALA A 133 11.71 -0.33 -6.61
N GLU A 134 12.52 0.26 -5.75
CA GLU A 134 12.79 1.70 -5.78
C GLU A 134 13.32 2.17 -7.14
N ASN A 135 14.19 1.40 -7.76
CA ASN A 135 14.73 1.69 -9.08
C ASN A 135 13.71 1.51 -10.24
N GLU A 136 12.49 1.09 -9.95
CA GLU A 136 11.37 1.06 -10.91
C GLU A 136 10.45 2.29 -10.76
N THR A 137 10.73 3.16 -9.79
CA THR A 137 10.00 4.40 -9.54
C THR A 137 10.87 5.60 -9.90
N LYS A 138 10.26 6.65 -10.44
CA LYS A 138 11.00 7.88 -10.80
C LYS A 138 11.40 8.71 -9.60
N ARG A 139 10.66 8.60 -8.49
CA ARG A 139 10.97 9.27 -7.22
C ARG A 139 10.42 8.44 -6.07
N GLY A 140 11.18 8.35 -4.99
CA GLY A 140 10.81 7.62 -3.79
C GLY A 140 10.59 6.12 -4.02
N SER A 141 9.80 5.50 -3.17
CA SER A 141 9.44 4.08 -3.30
C SER A 141 8.07 3.78 -2.71
N MET A 142 7.45 2.70 -3.18
CA MET A 142 6.18 2.22 -2.61
C MET A 142 6.32 1.81 -1.13
N GLY A 143 7.50 1.35 -0.73
CA GLY A 143 7.79 1.03 0.66
C GLY A 143 7.79 2.26 1.56
N ALA A 144 8.16 3.43 1.03
CA ALA A 144 8.22 4.67 1.79
C ALA A 144 6.84 5.18 2.23
N ILE A 145 5.77 4.83 1.53
CA ILE A 145 4.39 5.21 1.90
C ILE A 145 3.64 4.11 2.66
N THR A 146 4.31 2.99 2.98
CA THR A 146 3.69 1.84 3.63
C THR A 146 3.99 1.88 5.13
N THR A 147 2.96 1.69 5.96
CA THR A 147 3.11 1.67 7.41
C THR A 147 3.86 0.43 7.90
N ASP A 148 4.60 0.58 8.98
CA ASP A 148 5.36 -0.48 9.64
C ASP A 148 4.62 -1.12 10.84
N TYR A 149 3.34 -0.81 11.00
CA TYR A 149 2.55 -1.43 12.06
C TYR A 149 2.44 -2.94 11.86
N ALA A 150 2.73 -3.68 12.92
CA ALA A 150 2.59 -5.12 12.95
C ALA A 150 1.57 -5.53 14.01
N ASP A 151 0.68 -6.46 13.66
CA ASP A 151 -0.21 -7.10 14.63
C ASP A 151 0.62 -7.99 15.56
N PRO A 152 0.65 -7.71 16.87
CA PRO A 152 1.46 -8.46 17.80
C PRO A 152 0.97 -9.90 18.05
N TYR A 153 -0.29 -10.19 17.78
CA TYR A 153 -0.90 -11.50 17.99
C TYR A 153 -0.81 -12.40 16.76
N ALA A 154 -1.17 -11.87 15.60
CA ALA A 154 -1.12 -12.59 14.33
C ALA A 154 0.25 -12.53 13.64
N VAL A 155 1.16 -11.65 14.09
CA VAL A 155 2.48 -11.43 13.49
C VAL A 155 2.37 -11.08 12.00
N ASN A 156 1.44 -10.17 11.69
CA ASN A 156 1.17 -9.74 10.32
C ASN A 156 1.37 -8.22 10.17
N CYS A 157 1.74 -7.78 8.98
CA CYS A 157 1.98 -6.36 8.68
C CYS A 157 0.72 -5.68 8.14
N SER A 158 0.52 -4.41 8.51
CA SER A 158 -0.61 -3.57 8.05
C SER A 158 -0.38 -3.00 6.65
N LEU A 159 -0.09 -3.87 5.67
CA LEU A 159 0.25 -3.47 4.30
C LEU A 159 -0.90 -2.79 3.53
N PHE A 160 -2.12 -2.87 4.04
CA PHE A 160 -3.33 -2.36 3.38
C PHE A 160 -3.93 -1.14 4.10
N ASP A 161 -3.31 -0.71 5.18
CA ASP A 161 -3.82 0.33 6.06
C ASP A 161 -3.02 1.62 5.88
N ASN A 162 -3.09 2.19 4.68
CA ASN A 162 -2.41 3.42 4.37
C ASN A 162 -3.41 4.52 4.00
N ARG A 163 -3.00 5.76 4.22
CA ARG A 163 -3.64 6.94 3.68
C ARG A 163 -2.62 7.74 2.89
N VAL A 164 -3.09 8.37 1.82
CA VAL A 164 -2.26 9.17 0.94
C VAL A 164 -2.99 10.42 0.47
N LYS A 165 -2.22 11.41 0.05
CA LYS A 165 -2.64 12.47 -0.86
C LYS A 165 -1.98 12.26 -2.22
N ILE A 166 -2.58 12.82 -3.26
CA ILE A 166 -2.07 12.78 -4.62
C ILE A 166 -2.03 14.18 -5.19
N GLU A 167 -1.05 14.44 -6.02
CA GLU A 167 -0.90 15.70 -6.76
C GLU A 167 -0.15 15.43 -8.07
N PRO A 168 -0.35 16.24 -9.14
CA PRO A 168 0.46 16.17 -10.33
C PRO A 168 1.95 16.28 -9.99
N TRP A 169 2.80 15.49 -10.60
CA TRP A 169 4.24 15.55 -10.37
C TRP A 169 4.90 16.50 -11.36
N ASP A 170 5.68 17.43 -10.85
CA ASP A 170 6.38 18.46 -11.63
C ASP A 170 7.75 18.03 -12.19
N GLY A 171 8.13 16.75 -12.00
CA GLY A 171 9.43 16.22 -12.39
C GLY A 171 10.57 16.48 -11.40
N SER A 172 10.32 17.19 -10.31
CA SER A 172 11.36 17.53 -9.32
C SER A 172 11.73 16.32 -8.43
N GLY A 173 12.98 16.32 -7.96
CA GLY A 173 13.46 15.34 -7.00
C GLY A 173 13.47 13.88 -7.51
N ALA A 174 13.62 13.69 -8.82
CA ALA A 174 13.74 12.37 -9.41
C ALA A 174 14.90 11.57 -8.81
N ASN A 175 14.71 10.26 -8.67
CA ASN A 175 15.77 9.33 -8.30
C ASN A 175 16.88 9.39 -9.36
N ASP A 176 18.10 9.03 -8.97
CA ASP A 176 19.22 8.98 -9.93
C ASP A 176 18.95 7.93 -11.02
N GLU A 177 18.68 8.40 -12.24
CA GLU A 177 18.41 7.54 -13.40
C GLU A 177 19.59 6.63 -13.76
N SER A 178 20.82 6.97 -13.33
CA SER A 178 22.00 6.14 -13.56
C SER A 178 21.94 4.78 -12.89
N ALA A 179 21.11 4.64 -11.85
CA ALA A 179 20.91 3.40 -11.14
C ALA A 179 20.00 2.40 -11.90
N PHE A 180 19.25 2.85 -12.89
CA PHE A 180 18.34 2.00 -13.66
C PHE A 180 18.23 2.39 -15.11
N THR A 181 19.02 1.71 -15.92
CA THR A 181 18.76 1.69 -17.38
C THR A 181 17.84 0.50 -17.68
N PRO A 182 16.60 0.72 -18.16
CA PRO A 182 15.76 -0.38 -18.61
C PRO A 182 16.49 -1.16 -19.72
N VAL A 183 16.72 -2.45 -19.52
CA VAL A 183 17.37 -3.34 -20.51
C VAL A 183 16.42 -3.65 -21.68
N ILE A 184 15.51 -2.77 -22.01
CA ILE A 184 14.74 -2.86 -23.25
C ILE A 184 15.29 -1.81 -24.21
N GLN A 185 16.50 -2.08 -24.70
CA GLN A 185 16.92 -1.48 -25.94
C GLN A 185 16.51 -2.42 -27.09
N GLY A 186 15.54 -1.99 -27.85
CA GLY A 186 15.20 -2.57 -29.12
C GLY A 186 14.07 -3.61 -29.07
N ALA A 187 12.86 -3.18 -29.25
CA ALA A 187 11.84 -3.89 -30.01
C ALA A 187 11.74 -3.20 -31.37
#